data_848a914953754a4111ba47cb27924e08
#
_entry.id   848a914953754a4111ba47cb27924e08
#
_cell.length_a   1.000
_cell.length_b   1.000
_cell.length_c   1.000
_cell.angle_alpha   90.00
_cell.angle_beta   90.00
_cell.angle_gamma   90.00
#
_symmetry.space_group_name_H-M   'P 1'
#
loop_
_entity.id
_entity.type
_entity.pdbx_description
1 polymer ?
#
loop_
_entity_poly.entity_id
_entity_poly.type
_entity_poly.pdbx_seq_one_letter_code
_entity_poly.pdbx_strand_id
1 'polypeptide(L)'
;MSGETNAPATSAQATGQPRTAGAASPDSAATVPGDLRMTRLLWPFMLASAAGLVPFTVYSTFLVPIADESGGGVAALGQLRGLGGLAALAVGSALAPLIDRVRREWAAAAGLAVLAASAALGASGDFLLLAAFCLLVGAGTAVLNPALTAAAADRFDNDAAAGRAATLITATQSLTALLAAPLVALPALVWGWRGDLWAIAALCSVLALYFLLRGRRKAGPGAEAEAAGKAGQPGYVESFRLLGTLPGVLPLVLVAMLRTAAFMGYLAYLAAFYDERFGLAPGPFAMVWTLSGTSFFLGNLFAGRLLSAERARISGERLMTLALVVALAALVGVFFTRSLWLSLPLTALVGAAHATVAACVTTLLVRRCGSLRGTALSVNAAGMSFGVFCGAGLGGAGLALGGFAGTAAALGGLTLVALVLARVVARSSTD
;
A
#
# COMPACT_ATOMS: atom_id res chain seq x y z
N MET A 1 48.73 20.25 -81.77
CA MET A 1 48.03 19.21 -82.56
C MET A 1 46.96 18.72 -81.62
N SER A 2 45.79 19.20 -81.81
CA SER A 2 44.61 18.57 -82.39
C SER A 2 44.01 17.60 -81.39
N GLY A 3 42.79 17.65 -80.94
CA GLY A 3 41.54 18.22 -81.40
C GLY A 3 40.50 17.59 -80.51
N GLU A 4 39.53 18.45 -80.16
CA GLU A 4 38.15 18.27 -80.55
C GLU A 4 37.46 17.01 -80.00
N THR A 5 36.37 17.02 -79.41
CA THR A 5 35.07 17.61 -79.45
C THR A 5 34.16 16.55 -78.84
N ASN A 6 33.23 16.72 -78.06
CA ASN A 6 31.88 17.27 -78.21
C ASN A 6 31.00 16.85 -77.02
N ALA A 7 30.28 17.75 -76.54
CA ALA A 7 29.01 17.52 -75.79
C ALA A 7 27.89 17.22 -76.84
N PRO A 8 26.59 17.03 -76.47
CA PRO A 8 25.88 16.90 -75.22
C PRO A 8 24.80 15.80 -75.28
N ALA A 9 24.23 15.46 -74.20
CA ALA A 9 22.85 14.93 -74.16
C ALA A 9 22.25 15.10 -72.74
N THR A 10 21.51 16.09 -72.58
CA THR A 10 20.06 16.19 -72.31
C THR A 10 19.59 15.42 -71.07
N SER A 11 19.44 16.19 -70.02
CA SER A 11 18.33 16.33 -69.09
C SER A 11 17.22 15.26 -69.11
N ALA A 12 17.04 14.62 -68.00
CA ALA A 12 15.70 14.27 -67.51
C ALA A 12 15.62 14.68 -66.03
N GLN A 13 15.06 15.83 -65.77
CA GLN A 13 14.58 16.26 -64.47
C GLN A 13 13.45 15.34 -64.06
N ALA A 14 13.71 14.40 -63.13
CA ALA A 14 12.70 13.76 -62.33
C ALA A 14 12.42 14.69 -61.14
N THR A 15 11.37 15.46 -61.26
CA THR A 15 10.73 16.21 -60.16
C THR A 15 10.21 15.23 -59.13
N GLY A 16 11.07 14.94 -58.14
CA GLY A 16 10.65 14.28 -56.92
C GLY A 16 9.87 15.28 -56.06
N GLN A 17 8.55 15.16 -56.10
CA GLN A 17 7.69 15.81 -55.11
C GLN A 17 8.12 15.36 -53.71
N PRO A 18 8.30 16.26 -52.72
CA PRO A 18 8.47 15.88 -51.36
C PRO A 18 7.19 15.17 -50.91
N ARG A 19 7.31 13.88 -50.56
CA ARG A 19 6.27 13.18 -49.81
C ARG A 19 6.01 14.00 -48.57
N THR A 20 4.92 14.73 -48.54
CA THR A 20 4.33 15.30 -47.34
C THR A 20 4.17 14.14 -46.39
N ALA A 21 4.99 14.15 -45.33
CA ALA A 21 4.74 13.32 -44.16
C ALA A 21 3.30 13.59 -43.73
N GLY A 22 2.46 12.58 -43.86
CA GLY A 22 1.08 12.67 -43.46
C GLY A 22 1.05 13.18 -42.03
N ALA A 23 0.53 14.40 -41.88
CA ALA A 23 0.17 14.94 -40.58
C ALA A 23 -0.75 13.90 -39.95
N ALA A 24 -0.28 13.23 -38.91
CA ALA A 24 -1.12 12.39 -38.08
C ALA A 24 -2.28 13.26 -37.62
N SER A 25 -3.48 12.88 -38.01
CA SER A 25 -4.71 13.60 -37.68
C SER A 25 -4.77 13.75 -36.16
N PRO A 26 -5.00 14.93 -35.59
CA PRO A 26 -5.08 15.17 -34.16
C PRO A 26 -6.28 14.48 -33.49
N ASP A 27 -7.07 13.71 -34.21
CA ASP A 27 -8.33 13.09 -33.74
C ASP A 27 -8.18 11.68 -33.14
N SER A 28 -6.99 11.13 -32.99
CA SER A 28 -6.77 9.85 -32.29
C SER A 28 -6.17 9.99 -30.88
N ALA A 29 -6.33 11.12 -30.23
CA ALA A 29 -6.18 11.19 -28.79
C ALA A 29 -7.33 10.38 -28.18
N ALA A 30 -7.09 9.07 -27.97
CA ALA A 30 -8.04 8.16 -27.35
C ALA A 30 -8.50 8.78 -26.04
N THR A 31 -9.73 9.30 -26.02
CA THR A 31 -10.28 10.01 -24.87
C THR A 31 -10.27 9.07 -23.68
N VAL A 32 -9.63 9.49 -22.57
CA VAL A 32 -9.61 8.72 -21.32
C VAL A 32 -11.06 8.42 -20.91
N PRO A 33 -11.45 7.13 -20.70
CA PRO A 33 -12.81 6.79 -20.36
C PRO A 33 -13.29 7.53 -19.11
N GLY A 34 -14.53 7.98 -19.08
CA GLY A 34 -15.12 8.63 -17.90
C GLY A 34 -15.14 7.69 -16.67
N ASP A 35 -15.12 8.26 -15.47
CA ASP A 35 -15.00 7.55 -14.21
C ASP A 35 -16.00 6.40 -14.03
N LEU A 36 -17.28 6.62 -14.37
CA LEU A 36 -18.33 5.60 -14.28
C LEU A 36 -18.05 4.40 -15.21
N ARG A 37 -17.52 4.63 -16.40
CA ARG A 37 -17.17 3.56 -17.33
C ARG A 37 -15.97 2.78 -16.83
N MET A 38 -14.96 3.46 -16.29
CA MET A 38 -13.81 2.82 -15.65
C MET A 38 -14.22 1.97 -14.46
N THR A 39 -15.02 2.50 -13.55
CA THR A 39 -15.52 1.78 -12.37
C THR A 39 -16.31 0.54 -12.78
N ARG A 40 -17.21 0.65 -13.78
CA ARG A 40 -17.95 -0.51 -14.32
C ARG A 40 -17.05 -1.57 -14.95
N LEU A 41 -15.92 -1.19 -15.52
CA LEU A 41 -14.98 -2.13 -16.11
C LEU A 41 -14.06 -2.78 -15.06
N LEU A 42 -13.73 -2.04 -14.01
CA LEU A 42 -12.75 -2.43 -12.99
C LEU A 42 -13.37 -2.92 -11.68
N TRP A 43 -14.73 -2.97 -11.55
CA TRP A 43 -15.37 -3.35 -10.30
C TRP A 43 -14.90 -4.69 -9.70
N PRO A 44 -14.58 -5.76 -10.48
CA PRO A 44 -14.10 -7.00 -9.87
C PRO A 44 -12.71 -6.84 -9.25
N PHE A 45 -11.86 -5.97 -9.83
CA PHE A 45 -10.53 -5.65 -9.29
C PHE A 45 -10.65 -4.78 -8.05
N MET A 46 -11.58 -3.83 -8.05
CA MET A 46 -11.89 -3.00 -6.88
C MET A 46 -12.41 -3.84 -5.73
N LEU A 47 -13.35 -4.76 -6.01
CA LEU A 47 -13.90 -5.66 -5.00
C LEU A 47 -12.84 -6.61 -4.44
N ALA A 48 -11.95 -7.15 -5.29
CA ALA A 48 -10.84 -8.00 -4.85
C ALA A 48 -9.82 -7.22 -3.99
N SER A 49 -9.54 -5.98 -4.37
CA SER A 49 -8.68 -5.08 -3.59
C SER A 49 -9.28 -4.74 -2.22
N ALA A 50 -10.60 -4.49 -2.18
CA ALA A 50 -11.33 -4.28 -0.93
C ALA A 50 -11.29 -5.54 -0.04
N ALA A 51 -11.60 -6.71 -0.60
CA ALA A 51 -11.58 -7.99 0.11
C ALA A 51 -10.20 -8.28 0.75
N GLY A 52 -9.11 -7.85 0.13
CA GLY A 52 -7.76 -8.01 0.67
C GLY A 52 -7.49 -7.25 1.98
N LEU A 53 -8.22 -6.19 2.28
CA LEU A 53 -8.04 -5.38 3.50
C LEU A 53 -8.91 -5.86 4.67
N VAL A 54 -10.06 -6.46 4.38
CA VAL A 54 -11.07 -6.78 5.39
C VAL A 54 -10.59 -7.78 6.45
N PRO A 55 -9.82 -8.86 6.14
CA PRO A 55 -9.39 -9.82 7.15
C PRO A 55 -8.66 -9.19 8.34
N PHE A 56 -7.69 -8.30 8.07
CA PHE A 56 -7.01 -7.58 9.15
C PHE A 56 -7.87 -6.54 9.85
N THR A 57 -8.91 -6.02 9.18
CA THR A 57 -9.87 -5.12 9.83
C THR A 57 -10.74 -5.88 10.81
N VAL A 58 -11.24 -7.07 10.46
CA VAL A 58 -11.96 -7.97 11.40
C VAL A 58 -11.07 -8.27 12.60
N TYR A 59 -9.86 -8.78 12.36
CA TYR A 59 -8.91 -9.13 13.41
C TYR A 59 -8.64 -7.96 14.38
N SER A 60 -8.41 -6.76 13.84
CA SER A 60 -8.08 -5.60 14.66
C SER A 60 -9.28 -5.01 15.38
N THR A 61 -10.48 -5.07 14.79
CA THR A 61 -11.71 -4.57 15.41
C THR A 61 -12.16 -5.47 16.56
N PHE A 62 -12.02 -6.79 16.38
CA PHE A 62 -12.42 -7.79 17.35
C PHE A 62 -11.25 -8.39 18.15
N LEU A 63 -10.14 -7.65 18.26
CA LEU A 63 -8.92 -8.15 18.92
C LEU A 63 -9.19 -8.63 20.35
N VAL A 64 -9.99 -7.90 21.13
CA VAL A 64 -10.30 -8.24 22.54
C VAL A 64 -11.13 -9.53 22.61
N PRO A 65 -12.29 -9.64 21.95
CA PRO A 65 -13.04 -10.92 21.93
C PRO A 65 -12.22 -12.12 21.43
N ILE A 66 -11.39 -11.92 20.39
CA ILE A 66 -10.51 -12.97 19.87
C ILE A 66 -9.45 -13.38 20.92
N ALA A 67 -8.90 -12.42 21.65
CA ALA A 67 -7.91 -12.68 22.69
C ALA A 67 -8.52 -13.47 23.87
N ASP A 68 -9.72 -13.10 24.29
CA ASP A 68 -10.45 -13.77 25.36
C ASP A 68 -10.80 -15.22 24.98
N GLU A 69 -11.26 -15.46 23.76
CA GLU A 69 -11.62 -16.78 23.27
C GLU A 69 -10.40 -17.69 23.03
N SER A 70 -9.29 -17.15 22.49
CA SER A 70 -8.08 -17.92 22.19
C SER A 70 -7.17 -18.17 23.39
N GLY A 71 -7.41 -17.48 24.51
CA GLY A 71 -6.58 -17.54 25.71
C GLY A 71 -5.18 -16.95 25.56
N GLY A 72 -4.87 -16.30 24.41
CA GLY A 72 -3.53 -15.80 24.10
C GLY A 72 -3.20 -14.42 24.69
N GLY A 73 -4.21 -13.70 25.19
CA GLY A 73 -4.07 -12.34 25.68
C GLY A 73 -3.84 -11.30 24.55
N VAL A 74 -4.24 -10.05 24.81
CA VAL A 74 -4.23 -8.96 23.83
C VAL A 74 -2.83 -8.65 23.29
N ALA A 75 -1.80 -8.67 24.15
CA ALA A 75 -0.44 -8.36 23.73
C ALA A 75 0.09 -9.37 22.70
N ALA A 76 -0.09 -10.67 22.96
CA ALA A 76 0.35 -11.73 22.06
C ALA A 76 -0.43 -11.71 20.75
N LEU A 77 -1.76 -11.56 20.79
CA LEU A 77 -2.59 -11.48 19.60
C LEU A 77 -2.23 -10.25 18.74
N GLY A 78 -2.02 -9.09 19.36
CA GLY A 78 -1.56 -7.90 18.64
C GLY A 78 -0.21 -8.13 17.95
N GLN A 79 0.71 -8.87 18.57
CA GLN A 79 2.01 -9.26 17.97
C GLN A 79 1.82 -10.17 16.75
N LEU A 80 0.87 -11.12 16.77
CA LEU A 80 0.60 -12.00 15.63
C LEU A 80 0.33 -11.21 14.35
N ARG A 81 -0.31 -10.03 14.44
CA ARG A 81 -0.51 -9.16 13.27
C ARG A 81 0.81 -8.79 12.59
N GLY A 82 1.89 -8.68 13.34
CA GLY A 82 3.23 -8.42 12.81
C GLY A 82 3.74 -9.53 11.88
N LEU A 83 3.33 -10.77 12.11
CA LEU A 83 3.70 -11.91 11.26
C LEU A 83 3.24 -11.68 9.81
N GLY A 84 2.11 -10.99 9.61
CA GLY A 84 1.67 -10.58 8.27
C GLY A 84 2.67 -9.65 7.57
N GLY A 85 3.27 -8.71 8.29
CA GLY A 85 4.32 -7.86 7.75
C GLY A 85 5.58 -8.64 7.36
N LEU A 86 6.00 -9.60 8.20
CA LEU A 86 7.13 -10.47 7.91
C LEU A 86 6.86 -11.37 6.69
N ALA A 87 5.68 -11.98 6.62
CA ALA A 87 5.28 -12.79 5.47
C ALA A 87 5.17 -11.95 4.18
N ALA A 88 4.62 -10.75 4.26
CA ALA A 88 4.55 -9.83 3.11
C ALA A 88 5.95 -9.43 2.61
N LEU A 89 6.90 -9.18 3.52
CA LEU A 89 8.29 -8.93 3.17
C LEU A 89 8.92 -10.15 2.47
N ALA A 90 8.81 -11.33 3.07
CA ALA A 90 9.42 -12.55 2.54
C ALA A 90 8.84 -12.93 1.17
N VAL A 91 7.51 -12.96 1.05
CA VAL A 91 6.81 -13.31 -0.19
C VAL A 91 7.00 -12.24 -1.26
N GLY A 92 6.87 -10.96 -0.92
CA GLY A 92 7.08 -9.85 -1.84
C GLY A 92 8.50 -9.82 -2.40
N SER A 93 9.52 -10.13 -1.56
CA SER A 93 10.92 -10.18 -2.00
C SER A 93 11.23 -11.42 -2.83
N ALA A 94 10.76 -12.61 -2.40
CA ALA A 94 11.06 -13.88 -3.06
C ALA A 94 10.29 -14.06 -4.37
N LEU A 95 9.03 -13.63 -4.42
CA LEU A 95 8.15 -13.87 -5.56
C LEU A 95 8.08 -12.71 -6.55
N ALA A 96 8.68 -11.53 -6.26
CA ALA A 96 8.68 -10.41 -7.19
C ALA A 96 9.10 -10.80 -8.62
N PRO A 97 10.21 -11.55 -8.84
CA PRO A 97 10.62 -11.96 -10.18
C PRO A 97 9.68 -12.99 -10.81
N LEU A 98 8.97 -13.76 -9.99
CA LEU A 98 8.03 -14.79 -10.44
C LEU A 98 6.66 -14.20 -10.79
N ILE A 99 6.20 -13.21 -10.01
CA ILE A 99 4.93 -12.51 -10.26
C ILE A 99 4.94 -11.84 -11.63
N ASP A 100 6.09 -11.29 -12.06
CA ASP A 100 6.23 -10.67 -13.39
C ASP A 100 6.20 -11.68 -14.54
N ARG A 101 6.49 -12.97 -14.29
CA ARG A 101 6.44 -14.08 -15.27
C ARG A 101 5.08 -14.77 -15.32
N VAL A 102 4.29 -14.68 -14.27
CA VAL A 102 2.97 -15.30 -14.18
C VAL A 102 1.92 -14.32 -14.68
N ARG A 103 0.90 -14.82 -15.33
CA ARG A 103 -0.26 -14.01 -15.74
C ARG A 103 -0.89 -13.35 -14.54
N ARG A 104 -1.13 -12.07 -14.62
CA ARG A 104 -1.59 -11.24 -13.50
C ARG A 104 -2.93 -11.69 -12.92
N GLU A 105 -3.82 -12.21 -13.78
CA GLU A 105 -5.10 -12.79 -13.32
C GLU A 105 -4.89 -14.05 -12.47
N TRP A 106 -3.88 -14.88 -12.81
CA TRP A 106 -3.57 -16.07 -12.01
C TRP A 106 -2.87 -15.71 -10.70
N ALA A 107 -2.01 -14.72 -10.70
CA ALA A 107 -1.40 -14.19 -9.48
C ALA A 107 -2.48 -13.61 -8.55
N ALA A 108 -3.45 -12.85 -9.09
CA ALA A 108 -4.58 -12.35 -8.33
C ALA A 108 -5.45 -13.49 -7.77
N ALA A 109 -5.73 -14.53 -8.58
CA ALA A 109 -6.47 -15.71 -8.14
C ALA A 109 -5.74 -16.45 -7.01
N ALA A 110 -4.42 -16.63 -7.11
CA ALA A 110 -3.61 -17.26 -6.07
C ALA A 110 -3.62 -16.45 -4.77
N GLY A 111 -3.42 -15.13 -4.85
CA GLY A 111 -3.51 -14.25 -3.68
C GLY A 111 -4.87 -14.32 -2.99
N LEU A 112 -5.96 -14.32 -3.75
CA LEU A 112 -7.33 -14.47 -3.22
C LEU A 112 -7.59 -15.85 -2.61
N ALA A 113 -7.07 -16.92 -3.21
CA ALA A 113 -7.17 -18.27 -2.66
C ALA A 113 -6.43 -18.39 -1.32
N VAL A 114 -5.25 -17.79 -1.20
CA VAL A 114 -4.51 -17.72 0.05
C VAL A 114 -5.29 -16.91 1.10
N LEU A 115 -5.92 -15.79 0.72
CA LEU A 115 -6.77 -15.01 1.63
C LEU A 115 -8.01 -15.76 2.07
N ALA A 116 -8.65 -16.54 1.17
CA ALA A 116 -9.79 -17.39 1.52
C ALA A 116 -9.40 -18.45 2.55
N ALA A 117 -8.30 -19.18 2.31
CA ALA A 117 -7.77 -20.16 3.26
C ALA A 117 -7.40 -19.51 4.59
N SER A 118 -6.76 -18.35 4.55
CA SER A 118 -6.44 -17.57 5.74
C SER A 118 -7.68 -17.25 6.56
N ALA A 119 -8.72 -16.66 5.96
CA ALA A 119 -9.94 -16.29 6.65
C ALA A 119 -10.66 -17.50 7.27
N ALA A 120 -10.68 -18.63 6.57
CA ALA A 120 -11.22 -19.89 7.10
C ALA A 120 -10.44 -20.39 8.34
N LEU A 121 -9.11 -20.32 8.32
CA LEU A 121 -8.28 -20.67 9.46
C LEU A 121 -8.50 -19.70 10.65
N GLY A 122 -8.56 -18.39 10.36
CA GLY A 122 -8.82 -17.38 11.38
C GLY A 122 -10.16 -17.53 12.07
N ALA A 123 -11.19 -18.01 11.38
CA ALA A 123 -12.51 -18.26 11.95
C ALA A 123 -12.55 -19.36 13.03
N SER A 124 -11.50 -20.18 13.15
CA SER A 124 -11.40 -21.19 14.22
C SER A 124 -11.27 -20.57 15.60
N GLY A 125 -10.57 -19.45 15.75
CA GLY A 125 -10.25 -18.82 17.03
C GLY A 125 -9.10 -19.47 17.78
N ASP A 126 -8.48 -20.52 17.24
CA ASP A 126 -7.30 -21.15 17.82
C ASP A 126 -6.04 -20.28 17.63
N PHE A 127 -5.20 -20.18 18.66
CA PHE A 127 -4.04 -19.30 18.66
C PHE A 127 -3.04 -19.59 17.51
N LEU A 128 -2.74 -20.87 17.25
CA LEU A 128 -1.81 -21.25 16.18
C LEU A 128 -2.42 -21.01 14.80
N LEU A 129 -3.73 -21.27 14.64
CA LEU A 129 -4.44 -20.99 13.40
C LEU A 129 -4.61 -19.49 13.16
N LEU A 130 -4.72 -18.67 14.21
CA LEU A 130 -4.67 -17.21 14.12
C LEU A 130 -3.26 -16.71 13.72
N ALA A 131 -2.19 -17.37 14.18
CA ALA A 131 -0.84 -17.06 13.69
C ALA A 131 -0.69 -17.39 12.19
N ALA A 132 -1.19 -18.55 11.75
CA ALA A 132 -1.22 -18.94 10.35
C ALA A 132 -2.10 -17.98 9.53
N PHE A 133 -3.25 -17.57 10.05
CA PHE A 133 -4.10 -16.54 9.46
C PHE A 133 -3.31 -15.26 9.19
N CYS A 134 -2.62 -14.72 10.18
CA CYS A 134 -1.85 -13.48 10.03
C CYS A 134 -0.73 -13.62 8.99
N LEU A 135 0.01 -14.74 8.98
CA LEU A 135 1.03 -15.02 7.98
C LEU A 135 0.43 -15.06 6.56
N LEU A 136 -0.65 -15.80 6.39
CA LEU A 136 -1.29 -15.98 5.08
C LEU A 136 -1.95 -14.70 4.58
N VAL A 137 -2.54 -13.86 5.45
CA VAL A 137 -3.04 -12.53 5.03
C VAL A 137 -1.91 -11.69 4.46
N GLY A 138 -0.75 -11.65 5.14
CA GLY A 138 0.41 -10.94 4.65
C GLY A 138 0.93 -11.47 3.31
N ALA A 139 1.07 -12.79 3.19
CA ALA A 139 1.50 -13.45 1.96
C ALA A 139 0.52 -13.20 0.79
N GLY A 140 -0.78 -13.39 1.05
CA GLY A 140 -1.83 -13.21 0.05
C GLY A 140 -1.90 -11.78 -0.48
N THR A 141 -1.85 -10.78 0.42
CA THR A 141 -1.89 -9.36 0.04
C THR A 141 -0.63 -8.90 -0.69
N ALA A 142 0.54 -9.46 -0.36
CA ALA A 142 1.79 -9.17 -1.05
C ALA A 142 1.77 -9.60 -2.53
N VAL A 143 1.03 -10.65 -2.86
CA VAL A 143 0.82 -11.11 -4.24
C VAL A 143 -0.35 -10.37 -4.90
N LEU A 144 -1.47 -10.23 -4.18
CA LEU A 144 -2.72 -9.71 -4.71
C LEU A 144 -2.62 -8.25 -5.17
N ASN A 145 -2.10 -7.37 -4.30
CA ASN A 145 -2.13 -5.92 -4.54
C ASN A 145 -1.36 -5.50 -5.81
N PRO A 146 -0.11 -5.91 -6.04
CA PRO A 146 0.60 -5.58 -7.27
C PRO A 146 -0.06 -6.24 -8.49
N ALA A 147 -0.55 -7.49 -8.37
CA ALA A 147 -1.22 -8.18 -9.46
C ALA A 147 -2.50 -7.46 -9.91
N LEU A 148 -3.33 -6.99 -8.98
CA LEU A 148 -4.55 -6.24 -9.29
C LEU A 148 -4.27 -4.89 -9.94
N THR A 149 -3.31 -4.14 -9.38
CA THR A 149 -2.93 -2.83 -9.90
C THR A 149 -2.41 -2.93 -11.33
N ALA A 150 -1.54 -3.89 -11.57
CA ALA A 150 -0.98 -4.13 -12.89
C ALA A 150 -2.03 -4.66 -13.87
N ALA A 151 -2.86 -5.64 -13.46
CA ALA A 151 -3.92 -6.18 -14.31
C ALA A 151 -5.02 -5.15 -14.64
N ALA A 152 -5.25 -4.15 -13.80
CA ALA A 152 -6.14 -3.03 -14.08
C ALA A 152 -5.53 -2.08 -15.11
N ALA A 153 -4.23 -1.77 -14.98
CA ALA A 153 -3.49 -0.93 -15.93
C ALA A 153 -3.44 -1.55 -17.33
N ASP A 154 -3.14 -2.85 -17.43
CA ASP A 154 -3.05 -3.60 -18.69
C ASP A 154 -4.38 -3.69 -19.49
N ARG A 155 -5.45 -3.13 -18.97
CA ARG A 155 -6.72 -3.06 -19.68
C ARG A 155 -6.83 -1.90 -20.64
N PHE A 156 -5.90 -1.00 -20.58
CA PHE A 156 -5.91 0.25 -21.35
C PHE A 156 -4.60 0.41 -22.10
N ASP A 157 -4.69 0.61 -23.41
CA ASP A 157 -3.52 0.81 -24.28
C ASP A 157 -2.93 2.22 -24.13
N ASN A 158 -3.70 3.16 -23.54
CA ASN A 158 -3.28 4.54 -23.30
C ASN A 158 -2.67 4.66 -21.89
N ASP A 159 -1.43 5.17 -21.79
CA ASP A 159 -0.69 5.34 -20.53
C ASP A 159 -1.44 6.18 -19.49
N ALA A 160 -2.15 7.23 -19.92
CA ALA A 160 -2.96 8.06 -19.03
C ALA A 160 -4.15 7.28 -18.45
N ALA A 161 -4.82 6.45 -19.26
CA ALA A 161 -5.92 5.61 -18.81
C ALA A 161 -5.41 4.47 -17.91
N ALA A 162 -4.27 3.85 -18.25
CA ALA A 162 -3.62 2.83 -17.44
C ALA A 162 -3.21 3.36 -16.05
N GLY A 163 -2.57 4.53 -16.00
CA GLY A 163 -2.22 5.22 -14.77
C GLY A 163 -3.44 5.54 -13.90
N ARG A 164 -4.55 6.00 -14.53
CA ARG A 164 -5.80 6.28 -13.83
C ARG A 164 -6.46 5.00 -13.30
N ALA A 165 -6.41 3.89 -14.04
CA ALA A 165 -6.89 2.59 -13.58
C ALA A 165 -6.13 2.09 -12.35
N ALA A 166 -4.79 2.17 -12.36
CA ALA A 166 -3.95 1.84 -11.22
C ALA A 166 -4.27 2.72 -10.00
N THR A 167 -4.45 4.02 -10.21
CA THR A 167 -4.84 4.96 -9.16
C THR A 167 -6.22 4.62 -8.57
N LEU A 168 -7.17 4.19 -9.39
CA LEU A 168 -8.51 3.81 -8.94
C LEU A 168 -8.48 2.60 -8.01
N ILE A 169 -7.63 1.59 -8.28
CA ILE A 169 -7.42 0.44 -7.38
C ILE A 169 -6.84 0.89 -6.03
N THR A 170 -5.84 1.76 -6.05
CA THR A 170 -5.25 2.31 -4.81
C THR A 170 -6.25 3.18 -4.04
N ALA A 171 -7.06 3.98 -4.73
CA ALA A 171 -8.13 4.77 -4.12
C ALA A 171 -9.20 3.88 -3.48
N THR A 172 -9.51 2.71 -4.10
CA THR A 172 -10.42 1.72 -3.51
C THR A 172 -9.89 1.20 -2.18
N GLN A 173 -8.59 0.93 -2.06
CA GLN A 173 -7.99 0.51 -0.79
C GLN A 173 -8.19 1.58 0.29
N SER A 174 -7.97 2.84 -0.03
CA SER A 174 -8.19 3.96 0.90
C SER A 174 -9.65 4.10 1.31
N LEU A 175 -10.58 3.95 0.36
CA LEU A 175 -12.03 3.97 0.63
C LEU A 175 -12.45 2.77 1.48
N THR A 176 -11.90 1.59 1.20
CA THR A 176 -12.16 0.39 2.00
C THR A 176 -11.64 0.55 3.42
N ALA A 177 -10.44 1.10 3.61
CA ALA A 177 -9.91 1.40 4.95
C ALA A 177 -10.81 2.37 5.72
N LEU A 178 -11.45 3.32 5.04
CA LEU A 178 -12.42 4.24 5.62
C LEU A 178 -13.72 3.53 6.02
N LEU A 179 -14.24 2.67 5.17
CA LEU A 179 -15.54 2.01 5.34
C LEU A 179 -15.45 0.63 5.99
N ALA A 180 -14.25 0.06 6.10
CA ALA A 180 -14.06 -1.33 6.52
C ALA A 180 -14.65 -1.60 7.91
N ALA A 181 -14.50 -0.68 8.86
CA ALA A 181 -15.01 -0.87 10.21
C ALA A 181 -16.54 -0.98 10.27
N PRO A 182 -17.33 -0.07 9.71
CA PRO A 182 -18.78 -0.26 9.68
C PRO A 182 -19.21 -1.46 8.82
N LEU A 183 -18.50 -1.75 7.74
CA LEU A 183 -18.77 -2.93 6.90
C LEU A 183 -18.53 -4.25 7.65
N VAL A 184 -17.64 -4.27 8.62
CA VAL A 184 -17.29 -5.41 9.45
C VAL A 184 -18.18 -5.45 10.70
N ALA A 185 -18.34 -4.32 11.39
CA ALA A 185 -19.05 -4.28 12.67
C ALA A 185 -20.56 -4.54 12.52
N LEU A 186 -21.22 -4.06 11.45
CA LEU A 186 -22.65 -4.23 11.26
C LEU A 186 -23.04 -5.71 11.00
N PRO A 187 -22.40 -6.46 10.09
CA PRO A 187 -22.71 -7.87 9.92
C PRO A 187 -22.37 -8.70 11.16
N ALA A 188 -21.27 -8.36 11.86
CA ALA A 188 -20.88 -9.06 13.08
C ALA A 188 -21.91 -8.98 14.20
N LEU A 189 -22.84 -8.00 14.20
CA LEU A 189 -23.98 -7.96 15.13
C LEU A 189 -24.91 -9.17 14.96
N VAL A 190 -24.94 -9.77 13.76
CA VAL A 190 -25.85 -10.89 13.43
C VAL A 190 -25.14 -12.24 13.57
N TRP A 191 -23.91 -12.35 13.06
CA TRP A 191 -23.19 -13.64 12.97
C TRP A 191 -21.83 -13.68 13.68
N GLY A 192 -21.50 -12.61 14.41
CA GLY A 192 -20.23 -12.50 15.12
C GLY A 192 -19.02 -12.34 14.19
N TRP A 193 -17.84 -12.10 14.76
CA TRP A 193 -16.60 -11.91 14.01
C TRP A 193 -16.17 -13.14 13.19
N ARG A 194 -16.53 -14.35 13.64
CA ARG A 194 -16.29 -15.60 12.88
C ARG A 194 -17.10 -15.63 11.59
N GLY A 195 -18.34 -15.17 11.64
CA GLY A 195 -19.23 -15.07 10.47
C GLY A 195 -18.64 -14.12 9.41
N ASP A 196 -18.05 -13.01 9.84
CA ASP A 196 -17.36 -12.09 8.92
C ASP A 196 -16.19 -12.77 8.22
N LEU A 197 -15.38 -13.55 8.94
CA LEU A 197 -14.25 -14.28 8.35
C LEU A 197 -14.74 -15.36 7.37
N TRP A 198 -15.82 -16.06 7.66
CA TRP A 198 -16.43 -17.02 6.74
C TRP A 198 -17.00 -16.31 5.49
N ALA A 199 -17.65 -15.18 5.65
CA ALA A 199 -18.15 -14.38 4.53
C ALA A 199 -17.00 -13.91 3.61
N ILE A 200 -15.88 -13.47 4.20
CA ILE A 200 -14.67 -13.09 3.46
C ILE A 200 -14.04 -14.31 2.78
N ALA A 201 -13.97 -15.46 3.43
CA ALA A 201 -13.47 -16.69 2.83
C ALA A 201 -14.29 -17.07 1.58
N ALA A 202 -15.62 -17.00 1.69
CA ALA A 202 -16.52 -17.25 0.56
C ALA A 202 -16.33 -16.23 -0.57
N LEU A 203 -16.29 -14.93 -0.26
CA LEU A 203 -16.08 -13.86 -1.23
C LEU A 203 -14.75 -14.02 -1.96
N CYS A 204 -13.66 -14.24 -1.22
CA CYS A 204 -12.33 -14.44 -1.79
C CYS A 204 -12.27 -15.70 -2.67
N SER A 205 -12.96 -16.79 -2.29
CA SER A 205 -13.06 -18.00 -3.09
C SER A 205 -13.78 -17.77 -4.42
N VAL A 206 -14.91 -17.06 -4.40
CA VAL A 206 -15.67 -16.69 -5.61
C VAL A 206 -14.83 -15.80 -6.53
N LEU A 207 -14.17 -14.80 -5.97
CA LEU A 207 -13.28 -13.91 -6.74
C LEU A 207 -12.06 -14.65 -7.29
N ALA A 208 -11.47 -15.57 -6.52
CA ALA A 208 -10.36 -16.41 -6.99
C ALA A 208 -10.77 -17.24 -8.20
N LEU A 209 -11.94 -17.88 -8.12
CA LEU A 209 -12.50 -18.64 -9.25
C LEU A 209 -12.77 -17.74 -10.46
N TYR A 210 -13.34 -16.56 -10.25
CA TYR A 210 -13.57 -15.58 -11.31
C TYR A 210 -12.27 -15.22 -12.05
N PHE A 211 -11.21 -14.86 -11.31
CA PHE A 211 -9.93 -14.50 -11.92
C PHE A 211 -9.23 -15.70 -12.58
N LEU A 212 -9.35 -16.90 -12.01
CA LEU A 212 -8.82 -18.12 -12.58
C LEU A 212 -9.48 -18.45 -13.95
N LEU A 213 -10.82 -18.40 -14.01
CA LEU A 213 -11.58 -18.64 -15.24
C LEU A 213 -11.31 -17.58 -16.29
N ARG A 214 -11.19 -16.32 -15.87
CA ARG A 214 -10.85 -15.22 -16.75
C ARG A 214 -9.44 -15.35 -17.32
N GLY A 215 -8.47 -15.75 -16.48
CA GLY A 215 -7.11 -16.03 -16.90
C GLY A 215 -7.06 -17.13 -17.98
N ARG A 216 -7.87 -18.18 -17.85
CA ARG A 216 -7.97 -19.27 -18.85
C ARG A 216 -8.50 -18.77 -20.21
N ARG A 217 -9.48 -17.90 -20.24
CA ARG A 217 -10.09 -17.39 -21.49
C ARG A 217 -9.15 -16.50 -22.33
N LYS A 218 -8.18 -15.86 -21.69
CA LYS A 218 -7.16 -15.01 -22.35
C LYS A 218 -5.93 -15.79 -22.84
N ALA A 219 -5.86 -17.11 -22.62
CA ALA A 219 -4.75 -17.95 -23.02
C ALA A 219 -4.79 -18.26 -24.54
N GLY A 220 -4.48 -17.26 -25.36
CA GLY A 220 -4.20 -17.43 -26.78
C GLY A 220 -2.69 -17.59 -27.05
N PRO A 221 -2.27 -18.11 -28.24
CA PRO A 221 -0.87 -18.48 -28.53
C PRO A 221 0.17 -17.34 -28.59
N GLY A 222 -0.17 -16.12 -28.20
CA GLY A 222 0.74 -14.95 -28.24
C GLY A 222 1.25 -14.44 -26.89
N ALA A 223 0.79 -15.00 -25.77
CA ALA A 223 1.03 -14.46 -24.44
C ALA A 223 2.40 -14.80 -23.82
N GLU A 224 3.15 -15.75 -24.41
CA GLU A 224 4.45 -16.17 -23.88
C GLU A 224 5.61 -15.25 -24.27
N ALA A 225 5.46 -14.50 -25.37
CA ALA A 225 6.52 -13.61 -25.87
C ALA A 225 6.69 -12.31 -25.04
N GLU A 226 5.65 -11.87 -24.36
CA GLU A 226 5.66 -10.61 -23.58
C GLU A 226 6.34 -10.77 -22.20
N ALA A 227 6.38 -12.00 -21.68
CA ALA A 227 7.01 -12.32 -20.41
C ALA A 227 8.55 -12.33 -20.47
N ALA A 228 9.14 -12.51 -21.65
CA ALA A 228 10.59 -12.64 -21.83
C ALA A 228 11.36 -11.30 -21.84
N GLY A 229 10.67 -10.16 -21.96
CA GLY A 229 11.28 -8.84 -22.18
C GLY A 229 11.81 -8.11 -20.94
N LYS A 230 11.57 -8.61 -19.72
CA LYS A 230 11.92 -7.90 -18.46
C LYS A 230 13.04 -8.54 -17.63
N ALA A 231 13.89 -9.37 -18.25
CA ALA A 231 15.05 -9.94 -17.60
C ALA A 231 16.19 -8.91 -17.53
N GLY A 232 16.23 -8.09 -16.49
CA GLY A 232 17.29 -7.10 -16.33
C GLY A 232 17.16 -6.18 -15.10
N GLN A 233 16.21 -6.42 -14.22
CA GLN A 233 16.16 -5.63 -12.99
C GLN A 233 17.23 -6.11 -11.99
N PRO A 234 18.02 -5.20 -11.41
CA PRO A 234 19.03 -5.56 -10.42
C PRO A 234 18.37 -6.28 -9.23
N GLY A 235 19.07 -7.26 -8.66
CA GLY A 235 18.62 -7.99 -7.48
C GLY A 235 18.39 -7.06 -6.28
N TYR A 236 17.60 -7.49 -5.29
CA TYR A 236 17.28 -6.67 -4.11
C TYR A 236 18.51 -6.10 -3.39
N VAL A 237 19.56 -6.92 -3.22
CA VAL A 237 20.81 -6.51 -2.56
C VAL A 237 21.55 -5.44 -3.37
N GLU A 238 21.61 -5.61 -4.68
CA GLU A 238 22.22 -4.65 -5.59
C GLU A 238 21.43 -3.35 -5.67
N SER A 239 20.10 -3.45 -5.70
CA SER A 239 19.19 -2.31 -5.63
C SER A 239 19.36 -1.52 -4.34
N PHE A 240 19.51 -2.20 -3.20
CA PHE A 240 19.75 -1.56 -1.92
C PHE A 240 21.13 -0.88 -1.87
N ARG A 241 22.15 -1.51 -2.44
CA ARG A 241 23.49 -0.93 -2.53
C ARG A 241 23.51 0.31 -3.41
N LEU A 242 22.84 0.26 -4.58
CA LEU A 242 22.69 1.41 -5.48
C LEU A 242 21.96 2.57 -4.82
N LEU A 243 20.86 2.30 -4.09
CA LEU A 243 20.13 3.33 -3.36
C LEU A 243 20.93 3.91 -2.20
N GLY A 244 21.81 3.12 -1.57
CA GLY A 244 22.70 3.56 -0.50
C GLY A 244 23.73 4.60 -0.95
N THR A 245 24.03 4.69 -2.26
CA THR A 245 24.93 5.71 -2.81
C THR A 245 24.25 7.06 -3.02
N LEU A 246 22.91 7.11 -3.02
CA LEU A 246 22.15 8.35 -3.20
C LEU A 246 22.00 9.09 -1.85
N PRO A 247 22.43 10.37 -1.75
CA PRO A 247 22.39 11.09 -0.49
C PRO A 247 20.95 11.26 0.03
N GLY A 248 20.74 10.91 1.30
CA GLY A 248 19.46 11.07 2.00
C GLY A 248 18.37 10.07 1.62
N VAL A 249 18.59 9.12 0.71
CA VAL A 249 17.58 8.12 0.30
C VAL A 249 17.43 7.04 1.35
N LEU A 250 18.51 6.49 1.88
CA LEU A 250 18.45 5.47 2.93
C LEU A 250 17.79 5.99 4.23
N PRO A 251 18.15 7.15 4.77
CA PRO A 251 17.42 7.75 5.90
C PRO A 251 15.93 7.94 5.60
N LEU A 252 15.56 8.29 4.37
CA LEU A 252 14.17 8.48 3.98
C LEU A 252 13.36 7.16 3.99
N VAL A 253 13.96 6.07 3.51
CA VAL A 253 13.39 4.70 3.61
C VAL A 253 13.26 4.27 5.07
N LEU A 254 14.24 4.56 5.91
CA LEU A 254 14.18 4.26 7.35
C LEU A 254 13.08 5.08 8.06
N VAL A 255 12.90 6.35 7.70
CA VAL A 255 11.76 7.16 8.19
C VAL A 255 10.43 6.50 7.83
N ALA A 256 10.27 6.02 6.58
CA ALA A 256 9.06 5.31 6.17
C ALA A 256 8.82 4.02 6.96
N MET A 257 9.87 3.23 7.17
CA MET A 257 9.82 2.01 7.97
C MET A 257 9.39 2.29 9.42
N LEU A 258 10.07 3.22 10.09
CA LEU A 258 9.80 3.56 11.50
C LEU A 258 8.43 4.21 11.68
N ARG A 259 8.04 5.10 10.76
CA ARG A 259 6.68 5.65 10.74
C ARG A 259 5.63 4.55 10.60
N THR A 260 5.86 3.59 9.69
CA THR A 260 4.92 2.47 9.50
C THR A 260 4.89 1.59 10.74
N ALA A 261 6.04 1.33 11.37
CA ALA A 261 6.11 0.59 12.62
C ALA A 261 5.28 1.27 13.72
N ALA A 262 5.47 2.57 13.94
CA ALA A 262 4.72 3.31 14.95
C ALA A 262 3.22 3.30 14.67
N PHE A 263 2.79 3.58 13.43
CA PHE A 263 1.37 3.66 13.06
C PHE A 263 0.67 2.30 13.06
N MET A 264 1.29 1.28 12.47
CA MET A 264 0.70 -0.07 12.43
C MET A 264 0.70 -0.75 13.79
N GLY A 265 1.73 -0.49 14.62
CA GLY A 265 1.72 -0.88 16.03
C GLY A 265 0.61 -0.19 16.80
N TYR A 266 0.40 1.11 16.61
CA TYR A 266 -0.72 1.85 17.18
C TYR A 266 -2.07 1.22 16.78
N LEU A 267 -2.29 0.99 15.51
CA LEU A 267 -3.52 0.37 15.01
C LEU A 267 -3.73 -1.07 15.52
N ALA A 268 -2.65 -1.81 15.80
CA ALA A 268 -2.75 -3.18 16.31
C ALA A 268 -3.38 -3.24 17.71
N TYR A 269 -3.13 -2.23 18.55
CA TYR A 269 -3.60 -2.19 19.95
C TYR A 269 -4.68 -1.17 20.22
N LEU A 270 -5.15 -0.46 19.19
CA LEU A 270 -6.12 0.63 19.32
C LEU A 270 -7.45 0.15 19.91
N ALA A 271 -7.97 -0.99 19.45
CA ALA A 271 -9.22 -1.55 19.95
C ALA A 271 -9.10 -1.87 21.44
N ALA A 272 -8.04 -2.55 21.85
CA ALA A 272 -7.80 -2.90 23.24
C ALA A 272 -7.63 -1.66 24.13
N PHE A 273 -6.96 -0.62 23.62
CA PHE A 273 -6.85 0.64 24.36
C PHE A 273 -8.22 1.29 24.61
N TYR A 274 -9.07 1.35 23.59
CA TYR A 274 -10.40 1.95 23.71
C TYR A 274 -11.34 1.11 24.57
N ASP A 275 -11.22 -0.21 24.52
CA ASP A 275 -11.96 -1.13 25.38
C ASP A 275 -11.53 -0.97 26.85
N GLU A 276 -10.25 -1.11 27.16
CA GLU A 276 -9.74 -1.02 28.55
C GLU A 276 -9.95 0.38 29.14
N ARG A 277 -9.73 1.44 28.37
CA ARG A 277 -9.74 2.81 28.87
C ARG A 277 -11.13 3.42 28.97
N PHE A 278 -12.01 3.08 28.03
CA PHE A 278 -13.32 3.73 27.85
C PHE A 278 -14.48 2.74 27.81
N GLY A 279 -14.23 1.43 27.91
CA GLY A 279 -15.28 0.41 27.81
C GLY A 279 -15.95 0.33 26.44
N LEU A 280 -15.28 0.72 25.36
CA LEU A 280 -15.86 0.70 24.02
C LEU A 280 -15.87 -0.71 23.45
N ALA A 281 -17.07 -1.30 23.35
CA ALA A 281 -17.29 -2.53 22.62
C ALA A 281 -16.94 -2.41 21.11
N PRO A 282 -16.71 -3.52 20.38
CA PRO A 282 -16.28 -3.50 18.98
C PRO A 282 -17.18 -2.68 18.04
N GLY A 283 -18.51 -2.68 18.27
CA GLY A 283 -19.47 -1.90 17.46
C GLY A 283 -19.19 -0.39 17.48
N PRO A 284 -19.28 0.28 18.65
CA PRO A 284 -18.90 1.70 18.79
C PRO A 284 -17.44 1.97 18.41
N PHE A 285 -16.51 1.06 18.71
CA PHE A 285 -15.11 1.19 18.31
C PHE A 285 -14.93 1.29 16.78
N ALA A 286 -15.80 0.66 16.00
CA ALA A 286 -15.78 0.76 14.54
C ALA A 286 -15.83 2.22 14.05
N MET A 287 -16.52 3.12 14.79
CA MET A 287 -16.55 4.55 14.45
C MET A 287 -15.21 5.25 14.69
N VAL A 288 -14.46 4.82 15.71
CA VAL A 288 -13.09 5.29 15.95
C VAL A 288 -12.15 4.85 14.83
N TRP A 289 -12.31 3.62 14.36
CA TRP A 289 -11.56 3.12 13.22
C TRP A 289 -11.86 3.90 11.94
N THR A 290 -13.15 4.15 11.67
CA THR A 290 -13.60 4.99 10.55
C THR A 290 -13.02 6.40 10.64
N LEU A 291 -13.02 7.01 11.84
CA LEU A 291 -12.40 8.31 12.08
C LEU A 291 -10.90 8.31 11.77
N SER A 292 -10.16 7.29 12.20
CA SER A 292 -8.74 7.11 11.90
C SER A 292 -8.49 6.96 10.40
N GLY A 293 -9.28 6.13 9.71
CA GLY A 293 -9.20 5.95 8.26
C GLY A 293 -9.51 7.22 7.47
N THR A 294 -10.57 7.94 7.87
CA THR A 294 -10.96 9.24 7.27
C THR A 294 -9.86 10.26 7.41
N SER A 295 -9.31 10.39 8.61
CA SER A 295 -8.25 11.37 8.88
C SER A 295 -6.97 11.02 8.14
N PHE A 296 -6.64 9.74 8.00
CA PHE A 296 -5.53 9.27 7.17
C PHE A 296 -5.74 9.63 5.69
N PHE A 297 -6.93 9.38 5.16
CA PHE A 297 -7.28 9.74 3.77
C PHE A 297 -7.17 11.25 3.53
N LEU A 298 -7.78 12.06 4.40
CA LEU A 298 -7.75 13.52 4.30
C LEU A 298 -6.33 14.07 4.46
N GLY A 299 -5.54 13.53 5.40
CA GLY A 299 -4.15 13.89 5.59
C GLY A 299 -3.29 13.63 4.35
N ASN A 300 -3.49 12.49 3.69
CA ASN A 300 -2.82 12.14 2.45
C ASN A 300 -3.19 13.08 1.30
N LEU A 301 -4.48 13.37 1.15
CA LEU A 301 -5.00 14.29 0.14
C LEU A 301 -4.48 15.72 0.33
N PHE A 302 -4.49 16.21 1.57
CA PHE A 302 -4.01 17.54 1.93
C PHE A 302 -2.50 17.67 1.69
N ALA A 303 -1.71 16.69 2.15
CA ALA A 303 -0.28 16.65 1.91
C ALA A 303 0.06 16.62 0.41
N GLY A 304 -0.67 15.80 -0.38
CA GLY A 304 -0.50 15.75 -1.83
C GLY A 304 -0.72 17.11 -2.49
N ARG A 305 -1.76 17.84 -2.09
CA ARG A 305 -2.03 19.20 -2.60
C ARG A 305 -0.95 20.21 -2.22
N LEU A 306 -0.46 20.17 -0.98
CA LEU A 306 0.61 21.06 -0.52
C LEU A 306 1.92 20.81 -1.27
N LEU A 307 2.25 19.55 -1.56
CA LEU A 307 3.49 19.15 -2.24
C LEU A 307 3.44 19.38 -3.76
N SER A 308 2.25 19.44 -4.35
CA SER A 308 2.03 19.64 -5.79
C SER A 308 1.86 21.11 -6.18
N ALA A 309 1.68 22.03 -5.21
CA ALA A 309 1.52 23.43 -5.50
C ALA A 309 2.81 24.01 -6.13
N GLU A 310 2.70 24.69 -7.26
CA GLU A 310 3.84 25.34 -7.97
C GLU A 310 4.63 26.33 -7.11
N ARG A 311 3.98 26.88 -6.08
CA ARG A 311 4.58 27.72 -5.04
C ARG A 311 4.40 27.06 -3.68
N ALA A 312 4.96 25.85 -3.51
CA ALA A 312 4.93 25.19 -2.20
C ALA A 312 5.62 26.11 -1.17
N ARG A 313 4.82 26.68 -0.25
CA ARG A 313 5.33 27.56 0.83
C ARG A 313 6.21 26.81 1.84
N ILE A 314 6.12 25.46 1.85
CA ILE A 314 6.81 24.59 2.80
C ILE A 314 7.49 23.48 2.01
N SER A 315 8.79 23.22 2.27
CA SER A 315 9.49 22.10 1.67
C SER A 315 8.95 20.76 2.19
N GLY A 316 9.05 19.70 1.37
CA GLY A 316 8.58 18.35 1.75
C GLY A 316 9.26 17.85 3.03
N GLU A 317 10.53 18.17 3.25
CA GLU A 317 11.31 17.81 4.43
C GLU A 317 10.80 18.52 5.70
N ARG A 318 10.48 19.81 5.59
CA ARG A 318 9.91 20.57 6.73
C ARG A 318 8.52 20.06 7.07
N LEU A 319 7.68 19.81 6.06
CA LEU A 319 6.35 19.26 6.26
C LEU A 319 6.40 17.88 6.91
N MET A 320 7.32 17.01 6.47
CA MET A 320 7.57 15.69 7.06
C MET A 320 7.99 15.79 8.52
N THR A 321 8.92 16.68 8.84
CA THR A 321 9.41 16.90 10.20
C THR A 321 8.30 17.41 11.12
N LEU A 322 7.51 18.39 10.67
CA LEU A 322 6.37 18.91 11.43
C LEU A 322 5.30 17.85 11.67
N ALA A 323 4.99 17.05 10.64
CA ALA A 323 4.03 15.96 10.76
C ALA A 323 4.51 14.87 11.74
N LEU A 324 5.81 14.56 11.79
CA LEU A 324 6.36 13.63 12.79
C LEU A 324 6.28 14.16 14.22
N VAL A 325 6.50 15.47 14.42
CA VAL A 325 6.31 16.10 15.75
C VAL A 325 4.85 16.00 16.19
N VAL A 326 3.91 16.31 15.28
CA VAL A 326 2.48 16.20 15.55
C VAL A 326 2.09 14.73 15.80
N ALA A 327 2.60 13.79 15.02
CA ALA A 327 2.36 12.36 15.19
C ALA A 327 2.83 11.86 16.57
N LEU A 328 4.03 12.28 17.00
CA LEU A 328 4.58 11.91 18.30
C LEU A 328 3.71 12.46 19.44
N ALA A 329 3.39 13.76 19.40
CA ALA A 329 2.60 14.40 20.44
C ALA A 329 1.18 13.81 20.52
N ALA A 330 0.54 13.56 19.36
CA ALA A 330 -0.79 12.98 19.30
C ALA A 330 -0.80 11.52 19.77
N LEU A 331 0.19 10.70 19.36
CA LEU A 331 0.30 9.30 19.76
C LEU A 331 0.48 9.17 21.27
N VAL A 332 1.40 9.93 21.85
CA VAL A 332 1.58 9.97 23.30
C VAL A 332 0.30 10.48 23.98
N GLY A 333 -0.29 11.55 23.45
CA GLY A 333 -1.53 12.13 23.99
C GLY A 333 -2.68 11.13 24.03
N VAL A 334 -2.86 10.29 22.99
CA VAL A 334 -3.90 9.24 22.97
C VAL A 334 -3.75 8.31 24.16
N PHE A 335 -2.57 7.74 24.36
CA PHE A 335 -2.37 6.71 25.39
C PHE A 335 -2.42 7.24 26.82
N PHE A 336 -2.17 8.53 27.03
CA PHE A 336 -2.21 9.15 28.37
C PHE A 336 -3.54 9.87 28.69
N THR A 337 -4.39 10.12 27.69
CA THR A 337 -5.68 10.77 27.97
C THR A 337 -6.64 9.83 28.70
N ARG A 338 -7.47 10.43 29.55
CA ARG A 338 -8.59 9.77 30.26
C ARG A 338 -9.95 10.21 29.74
N SER A 339 -9.99 11.10 28.77
CA SER A 339 -11.20 11.61 28.16
C SER A 339 -11.42 11.02 26.78
N LEU A 340 -12.54 10.34 26.55
CA LEU A 340 -12.92 9.85 25.24
C LEU A 340 -12.99 10.99 24.22
N TRP A 341 -13.58 12.12 24.60
CA TRP A 341 -13.73 13.29 23.73
C TRP A 341 -12.39 13.89 23.29
N LEU A 342 -11.34 13.77 24.09
CA LEU A 342 -9.99 14.20 23.73
C LEU A 342 -9.25 13.11 22.94
N SER A 343 -9.53 11.84 23.22
CA SER A 343 -8.92 10.72 22.51
C SER A 343 -9.30 10.70 21.03
N LEU A 344 -10.53 11.04 20.67
CA LEU A 344 -11.02 11.06 19.30
C LEU A 344 -10.25 12.03 18.38
N PRO A 345 -10.13 13.33 18.68
CA PRO A 345 -9.34 14.24 17.84
C PRO A 345 -7.85 13.90 17.84
N LEU A 346 -7.29 13.37 18.92
CA LEU A 346 -5.91 12.90 18.93
C LEU A 346 -5.73 11.69 18.01
N THR A 347 -6.66 10.73 17.99
CA THR A 347 -6.66 9.60 17.05
C THR A 347 -6.74 10.08 15.59
N ALA A 348 -7.61 11.06 15.31
CA ALA A 348 -7.67 11.67 13.99
C ALA A 348 -6.35 12.35 13.60
N LEU A 349 -5.72 13.04 14.55
CA LEU A 349 -4.45 13.72 14.33
C LEU A 349 -3.29 12.74 14.09
N VAL A 350 -3.26 11.59 14.81
CA VAL A 350 -2.31 10.49 14.54
C VAL A 350 -2.46 10.01 13.10
N GLY A 351 -3.69 9.71 12.66
CA GLY A 351 -3.96 9.25 11.29
C GLY A 351 -3.51 10.26 10.23
N ALA A 352 -3.92 11.52 10.36
CA ALA A 352 -3.58 12.58 9.41
C ALA A 352 -2.08 12.87 9.36
N ALA A 353 -1.40 12.93 10.51
CA ALA A 353 0.03 13.18 10.58
C ALA A 353 0.84 12.05 9.94
N HIS A 354 0.54 10.78 10.25
CA HIS A 354 1.21 9.65 9.64
C HIS A 354 0.96 9.54 8.13
N ALA A 355 -0.23 9.90 7.64
CA ALA A 355 -0.53 10.00 6.21
C ALA A 355 0.30 11.08 5.52
N THR A 356 0.42 12.25 6.16
CA THR A 356 1.25 13.36 5.65
C THR A 356 2.72 12.95 5.52
N VAL A 357 3.28 12.24 6.52
CA VAL A 357 4.64 11.71 6.43
C VAL A 357 4.78 10.72 5.27
N ALA A 358 3.79 9.82 5.07
CA ALA A 358 3.80 8.86 3.96
C ALA A 358 3.84 9.57 2.60
N ALA A 359 3.00 10.58 2.40
CA ALA A 359 2.97 11.37 1.18
C ALA A 359 4.29 12.11 0.92
N CYS A 360 4.89 12.72 1.98
CA CYS A 360 6.19 13.39 1.88
C CYS A 360 7.29 12.41 1.48
N VAL A 361 7.39 11.25 2.15
CA VAL A 361 8.40 10.24 1.85
C VAL A 361 8.28 9.77 0.39
N THR A 362 7.08 9.40 -0.05
CA THR A 362 6.86 8.93 -1.43
C THR A 362 7.25 9.99 -2.45
N THR A 363 6.85 11.24 -2.23
CA THR A 363 7.17 12.36 -3.13
C THR A 363 8.68 12.63 -3.18
N LEU A 364 9.36 12.62 -2.02
CA LEU A 364 10.79 12.83 -1.94
C LEU A 364 11.58 11.69 -2.58
N LEU A 365 11.17 10.42 -2.39
CA LEU A 365 11.80 9.27 -3.06
C LEU A 365 11.67 9.38 -4.58
N VAL A 366 10.47 9.69 -5.10
CA VAL A 366 10.26 9.85 -6.55
C VAL A 366 11.12 10.97 -7.12
N ARG A 367 11.25 12.10 -6.41
CA ARG A 367 12.04 13.25 -6.86
C ARG A 367 13.56 12.98 -6.80
N ARG A 368 14.05 12.30 -5.74
CA ARG A 368 15.50 12.10 -5.52
C ARG A 368 16.08 10.94 -6.32
N CYS A 369 15.27 9.92 -6.64
CA CYS A 369 15.78 8.69 -7.25
C CYS A 369 15.70 8.66 -8.79
N GLY A 370 15.05 9.62 -9.45
CA GLY A 370 15.02 9.75 -10.90
C GLY A 370 14.69 8.44 -11.62
N SER A 371 15.63 7.87 -12.37
CA SER A 371 15.49 6.60 -13.08
C SER A 371 15.38 5.39 -12.13
N LEU A 372 15.88 5.48 -10.90
CA LEU A 372 15.83 4.42 -9.89
C LEU A 372 14.56 4.49 -9.02
N ARG A 373 13.57 5.34 -9.35
CA ARG A 373 12.34 5.53 -8.57
C ARG A 373 11.57 4.24 -8.31
N GLY A 374 11.51 3.33 -9.29
CA GLY A 374 10.82 2.04 -9.14
C GLY A 374 11.50 1.15 -8.09
N THR A 375 12.82 1.06 -8.15
CA THR A 375 13.64 0.35 -7.16
C THR A 375 13.51 0.95 -5.77
N ALA A 376 13.55 2.29 -5.66
CA ALA A 376 13.38 2.99 -4.39
C ALA A 376 12.02 2.73 -3.76
N LEU A 377 10.94 2.73 -4.54
CA LEU A 377 9.59 2.43 -4.07
C LEU A 377 9.44 0.96 -3.65
N SER A 378 10.10 0.02 -4.34
CA SER A 378 10.10 -1.40 -3.96
C SER A 378 10.83 -1.64 -2.63
N VAL A 379 12.01 -1.02 -2.45
CA VAL A 379 12.75 -1.09 -1.18
C VAL A 379 11.97 -0.41 -0.06
N ASN A 380 11.31 0.71 -0.35
CA ASN A 380 10.42 1.38 0.60
C ASN A 380 9.25 0.48 1.03
N ALA A 381 8.61 -0.22 0.09
CA ALA A 381 7.52 -1.16 0.39
C ALA A 381 8.00 -2.33 1.26
N ALA A 382 9.18 -2.89 0.98
CA ALA A 382 9.82 -3.91 1.80
C ALA A 382 10.11 -3.41 3.22
N GLY A 383 10.67 -2.20 3.33
CA GLY A 383 10.90 -1.53 4.61
C GLY A 383 9.61 -1.31 5.41
N MET A 384 8.53 -0.89 4.75
CA MET A 384 7.22 -0.72 5.38
C MET A 384 6.66 -2.05 5.89
N SER A 385 6.79 -3.15 5.14
CA SER A 385 6.36 -4.49 5.57
C SER A 385 7.13 -4.96 6.80
N PHE A 386 8.44 -4.73 6.84
CA PHE A 386 9.25 -4.99 8.04
C PHE A 386 8.85 -4.06 9.19
N GLY A 387 8.49 -2.81 8.90
CA GLY A 387 7.95 -1.87 9.88
C GLY A 387 6.67 -2.39 10.55
N VAL A 388 5.74 -3.01 9.81
CA VAL A 388 4.54 -3.63 10.39
C VAL A 388 4.91 -4.70 11.42
N PHE A 389 5.87 -5.55 11.09
CA PHE A 389 6.38 -6.57 12.02
C PHE A 389 6.99 -5.97 13.30
N CYS A 390 7.92 -5.03 13.13
CA CYS A 390 8.56 -4.35 14.26
C CYS A 390 7.56 -3.59 15.14
N GLY A 391 6.60 -2.90 14.52
CA GLY A 391 5.62 -2.09 15.24
C GLY A 391 4.67 -2.91 16.09
N ALA A 392 4.13 -3.99 15.55
CA ALA A 392 3.28 -4.91 16.27
C ALA A 392 4.05 -5.63 17.41
N GLY A 393 5.28 -6.08 17.11
CA GLY A 393 6.14 -6.74 18.09
C GLY A 393 6.54 -5.84 19.25
N LEU A 394 7.10 -4.65 18.94
CA LEU A 394 7.55 -3.70 19.96
C LEU A 394 6.37 -3.07 20.74
N GLY A 395 5.25 -2.79 20.06
CA GLY A 395 4.03 -2.30 20.70
C GLY A 395 3.48 -3.32 21.71
N GLY A 396 3.46 -4.61 21.35
CA GLY A 396 3.02 -5.68 22.24
C GLY A 396 3.98 -5.98 23.37
N ALA A 397 5.29 -5.92 23.13
CA ALA A 397 6.28 -6.02 24.19
C ALA A 397 6.13 -4.85 25.19
N GLY A 398 5.92 -3.63 24.69
CA GLY A 398 5.60 -2.47 25.51
C GLY A 398 4.34 -2.68 26.35
N LEU A 399 3.26 -3.22 25.73
CA LEU A 399 2.01 -3.53 26.42
C LEU A 399 2.21 -4.56 27.54
N ALA A 400 2.95 -5.63 27.27
CA ALA A 400 3.21 -6.68 28.24
C ALA A 400 4.07 -6.21 29.44
N LEU A 401 5.02 -5.32 29.20
CA LEU A 401 5.95 -4.83 30.22
C LEU A 401 5.45 -3.64 31.02
N GLY A 402 4.64 -2.76 30.44
CA GLY A 402 4.25 -1.51 31.06
C GLY A 402 2.85 -1.01 30.66
N GLY A 403 1.96 -1.91 30.23
CA GLY A 403 0.63 -1.53 29.78
C GLY A 403 0.67 -0.55 28.61
N PHE A 404 -0.36 0.26 28.45
CA PHE A 404 -0.42 1.24 27.36
C PHE A 404 0.63 2.36 27.48
N ALA A 405 1.17 2.62 28.68
CA ALA A 405 2.31 3.54 28.84
C ALA A 405 3.59 2.95 28.20
N GLY A 406 3.82 1.63 28.37
CA GLY A 406 4.90 0.91 27.69
C GLY A 406 4.73 0.89 26.17
N THR A 407 3.49 0.68 25.68
CA THR A 407 3.17 0.81 24.24
C THR A 407 3.46 2.22 23.71
N ALA A 408 3.05 3.25 24.45
CA ALA A 408 3.33 4.65 24.09
C ALA A 408 4.84 4.94 24.03
N ALA A 409 5.61 4.43 24.99
CA ALA A 409 7.07 4.58 25.02
C ALA A 409 7.74 3.89 23.82
N ALA A 410 7.35 2.64 23.51
CA ALA A 410 7.90 1.87 22.40
C ALA A 410 7.59 2.55 21.05
N LEU A 411 6.33 2.86 20.76
CA LEU A 411 5.90 3.44 19.49
C LEU A 411 6.30 4.93 19.37
N GLY A 412 6.25 5.66 20.48
CA GLY A 412 6.77 7.04 20.55
C GLY A 412 8.28 7.09 20.32
N GLY A 413 9.04 6.15 20.86
CA GLY A 413 10.46 5.98 20.61
C GLY A 413 10.79 5.77 19.13
N LEU A 414 10.03 4.90 18.43
CA LEU A 414 10.16 4.71 16.98
C LEU A 414 9.90 6.02 16.22
N THR A 415 8.86 6.76 16.63
CA THR A 415 8.53 8.05 16.00
C THR A 415 9.60 9.09 16.26
N LEU A 416 10.19 9.09 17.46
CA LEU A 416 11.31 9.99 17.82
C LEU A 416 12.56 9.69 16.99
N VAL A 417 12.90 8.42 16.79
CA VAL A 417 14.02 8.02 15.92
C VAL A 417 13.74 8.45 14.47
N ALA A 418 12.51 8.26 13.98
CA ALA A 418 12.10 8.76 12.66
C ALA A 418 12.26 10.29 12.55
N LEU A 419 11.93 11.04 13.60
CA LEU A 419 12.09 12.50 13.66
C LEU A 419 13.56 12.92 13.60
N VAL A 420 14.46 12.20 14.27
CA VAL A 420 15.91 12.43 14.20
C VAL A 420 16.41 12.19 12.77
N LEU A 421 16.03 11.08 12.15
CA LEU A 421 16.41 10.76 10.77
C LEU A 421 15.84 11.77 9.76
N ALA A 422 14.63 12.28 9.98
CA ALA A 422 14.05 13.32 9.13
C ALA A 422 14.89 14.60 9.11
N ARG A 423 15.57 14.96 10.22
CA ARG A 423 16.51 16.08 10.27
C ARG A 423 17.77 15.82 9.45
N VAL A 424 18.24 14.56 9.41
CA VAL A 424 19.36 14.16 8.54
C VAL A 424 18.97 14.31 7.07
N VAL A 425 17.75 13.87 6.71
CA VAL A 425 17.20 14.03 5.34
C VAL A 425 17.12 15.52 4.95
N ALA A 426 16.73 16.39 5.86
CA ALA A 426 16.63 17.83 5.60
C ALA A 426 17.99 18.48 5.37
N ARG A 427 19.04 18.03 6.07
CA ARG A 427 20.41 18.54 5.91
C ARG A 427 21.04 18.09 4.58
N SER A 428 20.82 16.85 4.15
CA SER A 428 21.34 16.32 2.89
C SER A 428 20.70 16.94 1.63
N SER A 429 19.74 17.84 1.77
CA SER A 429 19.13 18.60 0.67
C SER A 429 19.65 20.04 0.57
N THR A 430 20.50 20.47 1.49
CA THR A 430 21.13 21.81 1.50
C THR A 430 22.57 21.77 1.03
N ASP A 431 23.17 20.61 0.95
CA ASP A 431 24.46 20.32 0.36
C ASP A 431 24.29 19.82 -1.09
#